data_deb8ead6b545a0b2495f136adad019f2
#
_entry.id   deb8ead6b545a0b2495f136adad019f2
#
_cell.length_a   1.000
_cell.length_b   1.000
_cell.length_c   1.000
_cell.angle_alpha   90.00
_cell.angle_beta   90.00
_cell.angle_gamma   90.00
#
_symmetry.space_group_name_H-M   'P 1'
#
loop_
_entity.id
_entity.type
_entity.pdbx_description
1 polymer ?
#
loop_
_entity_poly.entity_id
_entity_poly.type
_entity_poly.pdbx_seq_one_letter_code
_entity_poly.pdbx_strand_id
1 'polypeptide(L)'
;MNIFKKTIFSVLLSLLVIGNVHADKIRIGTEGAYPPWNSKDESGKLIGFEVELAYTLCRYIGQQCTIVEQDWDGMIPALIMRKFDAIMAG
;
A
#
# COMPACT_ATOMS: atom_id res chain seq x y z
N MET A 1 -16.23 -38.91 -20.93
CA MET A 1 -16.49 -38.65 -19.51
C MET A 1 -15.25 -38.25 -18.72
N ASN A 2 -14.14 -39.00 -18.88
CA ASN A 2 -12.91 -38.65 -18.13
C ASN A 2 -12.30 -37.30 -18.52
N ILE A 3 -12.42 -36.89 -19.78
CA ILE A 3 -11.92 -35.59 -20.25
C ILE A 3 -12.71 -34.46 -19.61
N PHE A 4 -14.03 -34.61 -19.46
CA PHE A 4 -14.87 -33.61 -18.83
C PHE A 4 -14.53 -33.40 -17.34
N LYS A 5 -14.30 -34.50 -16.60
CA LYS A 5 -13.89 -34.42 -15.18
C LYS A 5 -12.53 -33.77 -15.02
N LYS A 6 -11.56 -34.07 -15.91
CA LYS A 6 -10.23 -33.41 -15.88
C LYS A 6 -10.33 -31.91 -16.14
N THR A 7 -11.19 -31.48 -17.07
CA THR A 7 -11.39 -30.07 -17.39
C THR A 7 -11.98 -29.33 -16.21
N ILE A 8 -12.97 -29.89 -15.53
CA ILE A 8 -13.58 -29.26 -14.32
C ILE A 8 -12.52 -29.12 -13.22
N PHE A 9 -11.71 -30.16 -12.98
CA PHE A 9 -10.66 -30.12 -11.96
C PHE A 9 -9.63 -29.03 -12.25
N SER A 10 -9.21 -28.86 -13.50
CA SER A 10 -8.27 -27.81 -13.90
C SER A 10 -8.83 -26.42 -13.68
N VAL A 11 -10.11 -26.18 -13.98
CA VAL A 11 -10.77 -24.90 -13.75
C VAL A 11 -10.84 -24.59 -12.24
N LEU A 12 -11.20 -25.55 -11.41
CA LEU A 12 -11.23 -25.38 -9.95
C LEU A 12 -9.86 -25.06 -9.38
N LEU A 13 -8.80 -25.73 -9.86
CA LEU A 13 -7.44 -25.47 -9.43
C LEU A 13 -7.00 -24.04 -9.81
N SER A 14 -7.34 -23.56 -11.00
CA SER A 14 -7.04 -22.22 -11.44
C SER A 14 -7.75 -21.18 -10.57
N LEU A 15 -9.00 -21.40 -10.18
CA LEU A 15 -9.74 -20.53 -9.28
C LEU A 15 -9.11 -20.47 -7.90
N LEU A 16 -8.62 -21.59 -7.37
CA LEU A 16 -7.91 -21.63 -6.09
C LEU A 16 -6.62 -20.80 -6.12
N VAL A 17 -5.86 -20.90 -7.23
CA VAL A 17 -4.63 -20.11 -7.40
C VAL A 17 -4.96 -18.61 -7.44
N ILE A 18 -6.01 -18.21 -8.16
CA ILE A 18 -6.45 -16.82 -8.21
C ILE A 18 -6.90 -16.34 -6.81
N GLY A 19 -7.61 -17.18 -6.06
CA GLY A 19 -8.07 -16.85 -4.70
C GLY A 19 -6.96 -16.65 -3.69
N ASN A 20 -5.73 -17.10 -3.98
CA ASN A 20 -4.57 -16.95 -3.11
C ASN A 20 -3.68 -15.76 -3.47
N VAL A 21 -4.05 -14.99 -4.50
CA VAL A 21 -3.33 -13.75 -4.85
C VAL A 21 -3.73 -12.68 -3.83
N HIS A 22 -2.77 -12.28 -3.02
CA HIS A 22 -2.97 -11.19 -2.06
C HIS A 22 -2.66 -9.86 -2.73
N ALA A 23 -3.48 -8.85 -2.44
CA ALA A 23 -3.17 -7.49 -2.84
C ALA A 23 -1.89 -7.05 -2.14
N ASP A 24 -1.02 -6.32 -2.85
CA ASP A 24 0.15 -5.71 -2.28
C ASP A 24 -0.26 -4.68 -1.22
N LYS A 25 0.68 -4.34 -0.32
CA LYS A 25 0.47 -3.28 0.65
C LYS A 25 0.22 -1.96 -0.06
N ILE A 26 -0.68 -1.16 0.50
CA ILE A 26 -0.89 0.20 0.02
C ILE A 26 0.33 1.03 0.43
N ARG A 27 0.93 1.71 -0.51
CA ARG A 27 2.08 2.58 -0.28
C ARG A 27 1.59 4.02 -0.26
N ILE A 28 1.89 4.73 0.82
CA ILE A 28 1.45 6.11 1.02
C ILE A 28 2.68 7.00 1.12
N GLY A 29 2.77 8.00 0.22
CA GLY A 29 3.86 8.95 0.21
C GLY A 29 3.63 10.09 1.20
N THR A 30 4.67 10.45 1.94
CA THR A 30 4.69 11.62 2.82
C THR A 30 6.07 12.27 2.77
N GLU A 31 6.14 13.55 3.13
CA GLU A 31 7.39 14.29 3.07
C GLU A 31 8.36 13.94 4.20
N GLY A 32 7.84 13.83 5.43
CA GLY A 32 8.67 13.60 6.61
C GLY A 32 9.38 14.84 7.14
N ALA A 33 8.98 16.03 6.69
CA ALA A 33 9.65 17.29 7.01
C ALA A 33 8.70 18.43 7.33
N TYR A 34 7.49 18.12 7.78
CA TYR A 34 6.47 19.13 8.09
C TYR A 34 5.79 18.83 9.44
N PRO A 35 6.51 19.01 10.57
CA PRO A 35 5.93 18.76 11.88
C PRO A 35 4.82 19.78 12.21
N PRO A 36 3.79 19.41 12.96
CA PRO A 36 3.55 18.11 13.59
C PRO A 36 2.81 17.12 12.69
N TRP A 37 2.61 17.45 11.42
CA TRP A 37 1.81 16.66 10.49
C TRP A 37 2.55 15.40 10.06
N ASN A 38 3.78 15.58 9.59
CA ASN A 38 4.67 14.46 9.25
C ASN A 38 6.11 14.91 9.50
N SER A 39 6.91 14.04 10.10
CA SER A 39 8.31 14.30 10.41
C SER A 39 9.02 12.98 10.67
N LYS A 40 10.27 13.05 11.08
CA LYS A 40 11.05 11.88 11.48
C LYS A 40 11.51 12.03 12.92
N ASP A 41 11.52 10.93 13.67
CA ASP A 41 12.13 10.89 14.99
C ASP A 41 13.64 10.77 14.90
N GLU A 42 14.32 10.69 16.04
CA GLU A 42 15.79 10.60 16.10
C GLU A 42 16.34 9.37 15.41
N SER A 43 15.55 8.29 15.31
CA SER A 43 15.95 7.07 14.63
C SER A 43 15.68 7.10 13.11
N GLY A 44 15.07 8.17 12.62
CA GLY A 44 14.67 8.31 11.21
C GLY A 44 13.32 7.71 10.89
N LYS A 45 12.55 7.27 11.89
CA LYS A 45 11.20 6.74 11.69
C LYS A 45 10.23 7.87 11.39
N LEU A 46 9.38 7.66 10.39
CA LEU A 46 8.31 8.61 10.06
C LEU A 46 7.26 8.61 11.15
N ILE A 47 6.94 9.80 11.64
CA ILE A 47 5.99 10.05 12.72
C ILE A 47 5.11 11.25 12.38
N GLY A 48 4.07 11.48 13.15
CA GLY A 48 3.20 12.65 13.06
C GLY A 48 1.75 12.27 12.83
N PHE A 49 0.90 13.29 12.89
CA PHE A 49 -0.55 13.11 12.77
C PHE A 49 -0.95 12.40 11.48
N GLU A 50 -0.40 12.84 10.35
CA GLU A 50 -0.76 12.26 9.05
C GLU A 50 -0.26 10.82 8.90
N VAL A 51 0.90 10.50 9.46
CA VAL A 51 1.43 9.14 9.47
C VAL A 51 0.52 8.20 10.26
N GLU A 52 0.10 8.64 11.45
CA GLU A 52 -0.83 7.86 12.28
C GLU A 52 -2.20 7.73 11.62
N LEU A 53 -2.69 8.82 11.00
CA LEU A 53 -3.95 8.80 10.27
C LEU A 53 -3.91 7.80 9.11
N ALA A 54 -2.82 7.77 8.36
CA ALA A 54 -2.65 6.82 7.27
C ALA A 54 -2.75 5.38 7.75
N TYR A 55 -2.02 5.03 8.81
CA TYR A 55 -2.10 3.68 9.38
C TYR A 55 -3.50 3.37 9.91
N THR A 56 -4.15 4.33 10.54
CA THR A 56 -5.51 4.16 11.07
C THR A 56 -6.51 3.91 9.96
N LEU A 57 -6.45 4.68 8.88
CA LEU A 57 -7.32 4.48 7.72
C LEU A 57 -7.11 3.10 7.09
N CYS A 58 -5.87 2.67 6.97
CA CYS A 58 -5.56 1.35 6.42
C CYS A 58 -6.13 0.23 7.29
N ARG A 59 -5.99 0.33 8.61
CA ARG A 59 -6.62 -0.63 9.52
C ARG A 59 -8.13 -0.64 9.38
N TYR A 60 -8.73 0.53 9.24
CA TYR A 60 -10.17 0.67 9.10
C TYR A 60 -10.71 -0.04 7.85
N ILE A 61 -9.98 0.04 6.74
CA ILE A 61 -10.38 -0.64 5.50
C ILE A 61 -9.83 -2.06 5.38
N GLY A 62 -9.16 -2.56 6.41
CA GLY A 62 -8.63 -3.93 6.43
C GLY A 62 -7.43 -4.15 5.52
N GLN A 63 -6.64 -3.11 5.25
CA GLN A 63 -5.47 -3.17 4.38
C GLN A 63 -4.18 -2.92 5.17
N GLN A 64 -3.09 -3.50 4.70
CA GLN A 64 -1.76 -3.18 5.20
C GLN A 64 -1.20 -1.99 4.42
N CYS A 65 -0.52 -1.09 5.12
CA CYS A 65 0.08 0.09 4.51
C CYS A 65 1.57 0.18 4.82
N THR A 66 2.30 0.78 3.89
CA THR A 66 3.68 1.19 4.06
C THR A 66 3.75 2.69 3.78
N ILE A 67 4.45 3.43 4.63
CA ILE A 67 4.67 4.86 4.42
C ILE A 67 6.00 5.04 3.71
N VAL A 68 6.00 5.79 2.61
CA VAL A 68 7.17 6.05 1.77
C VAL A 68 7.56 7.52 1.91
N GLU A 69 8.80 7.77 2.28
CA GLU A 69 9.33 9.14 2.33
C GLU A 69 9.65 9.64 0.92
N GLN A 70 9.24 10.87 0.64
CA GLN A 70 9.48 11.52 -0.64
C GLN A 70 9.58 13.02 -0.43
N ASP A 71 10.61 13.67 -0.98
CA ASP A 71 10.70 15.12 -0.95
C ASP A 71 9.49 15.76 -1.64
N TRP A 72 9.05 16.89 -1.09
CA TRP A 72 7.85 17.57 -1.55
C TRP A 72 7.88 17.89 -3.07
N ASP A 73 9.01 18.40 -3.56
CA ASP A 73 9.13 18.78 -4.97
C ASP A 73 8.96 17.59 -5.92
N GLY A 74 9.29 16.40 -5.48
CA GLY A 74 9.14 15.19 -6.27
C GLY A 74 7.89 14.38 -5.98
N MET A 75 6.97 14.88 -5.15
CA MET A 75 5.84 14.11 -4.64
C MET A 75 4.87 13.69 -5.76
N ILE A 76 4.41 14.63 -6.55
CA ILE A 76 3.45 14.36 -7.63
C ILE A 76 4.09 13.51 -8.75
N PRO A 77 5.29 13.85 -9.25
CA PRO A 77 5.96 12.97 -10.21
C PRO A 77 6.15 11.54 -9.71
N ALA A 78 6.48 11.38 -8.43
CA ALA A 78 6.65 10.05 -7.83
C ALA A 78 5.34 9.25 -7.81
N LEU A 79 4.21 9.92 -7.54
CA LEU A 79 2.89 9.30 -7.62
C LEU A 79 2.59 8.84 -9.05
N ILE A 80 2.84 9.69 -10.02
CA ILE A 80 2.63 9.37 -11.44
C ILE A 80 3.48 8.17 -11.87
N MET A 81 4.72 8.11 -11.37
CA MET A 81 5.63 6.98 -11.62
C MET A 81 5.34 5.75 -10.78
N ARG A 82 4.28 5.77 -9.97
CA ARG A 82 3.83 4.66 -9.13
C ARG A 82 4.83 4.24 -8.06
N LYS A 83 5.59 5.17 -7.52
CA LYS A 83 6.43 4.91 -6.36
C LYS A 83 5.59 4.67 -5.11
N PHE A 84 4.40 5.23 -5.07
CA PHE A 84 3.39 4.97 -4.05
C PHE A 84 1.99 5.12 -4.67
N ASP A 85 0.98 4.72 -3.94
CA ASP A 85 -0.40 4.62 -4.44
C ASP A 85 -1.24 5.83 -4.07
N ALA A 86 -0.85 6.55 -3.03
CA ALA A 86 -1.55 7.74 -2.54
C ALA A 86 -0.56 8.64 -1.82
N ILE A 87 -0.96 9.90 -1.65
CA ILE A 87 -0.19 10.90 -0.91
C ILE A 87 -0.98 11.29 0.33
N MET A 88 -0.29 11.38 1.46
CA MET A 88 -0.82 11.98 2.66
C MET A 88 0.24 12.92 3.22
N ALA A 89 0.20 14.17 2.78
CA ALA A 89 1.15 15.20 3.13
C ALA A 89 0.49 16.57 2.94
N GLY A 90 0.35 17.29 4.03
CA GLY A 90 -0.27 18.62 4.05
C GLY A 90 0.65 19.77 3.69
#